data_0b0ade3e1beff9bb33181bbd6e3acdce
#
_entry.id   0b0ade3e1beff9bb33181bbd6e3acdce
#
_cell.length_a   1.000
_cell.length_b   1.000
_cell.length_c   1.000
_cell.angle_alpha   90.00
_cell.angle_beta   90.00
_cell.angle_gamma   90.00
#
_symmetry.space_group_name_H-M   'P 1'
#
loop_
_entity.id
_entity.type
_entity.pdbx_description
1 polymer ?
#
loop_
_entity_poly.entity_id
_entity_poly.type
_entity_poly.pdbx_seq_one_letter_code
_entity_poly.pdbx_strand_id
1 'polypeptide(L)'
;MLFRLVAADLRTVLKKNILTFIAVAAVTVANLVYAYGLSSVYGVRTNALGFADNLALVFAGSAPFEPRPGLMFVPPLGWLFVILLILYTTLDYPTESLHGFGLQALVRCRSRTLWWVSRFILVAAVTAFSLLVVVCSVVIWSLMVSASFSAVIHGESLQLANLAPWFLKAGEA
;
A
#
# COMPACT_ATOMS: atom_id res chain seq x y z
N MET A 1 25.47 13.27 -15.07
CA MET A 1 25.51 13.90 -13.74
C MET A 1 24.20 13.68 -12.98
N LEU A 2 23.04 13.93 -13.56
CA LEU A 2 21.70 13.76 -12.96
C LEU A 2 21.47 12.35 -12.41
N PHE A 3 21.80 11.30 -13.18
CA PHE A 3 21.59 9.90 -12.79
C PHE A 3 22.40 9.50 -11.54
N ARG A 4 23.62 9.97 -11.39
CA ARG A 4 24.44 9.70 -10.20
C ARG A 4 23.87 10.37 -8.96
N LEU A 5 23.33 11.57 -9.11
CA LEU A 5 22.70 12.32 -8.01
C LEU A 5 21.42 11.65 -7.56
N VAL A 6 20.54 11.26 -8.49
CA VAL A 6 19.29 10.53 -8.20
C VAL A 6 19.59 9.18 -7.54
N ALA A 7 20.59 8.44 -8.01
CA ALA A 7 20.96 7.16 -7.43
C ALA A 7 21.51 7.28 -6.00
N ALA A 8 22.32 8.31 -5.72
CA ALA A 8 22.82 8.58 -4.38
C ALA A 8 21.69 8.97 -3.42
N ASP A 9 20.81 9.87 -3.86
CA ASP A 9 19.63 10.30 -3.11
C ASP A 9 18.70 9.13 -2.84
N LEU A 10 18.42 8.30 -3.85
CA LEU A 10 17.57 7.11 -3.71
C LEU A 10 18.13 6.15 -2.65
N ARG A 11 19.43 5.87 -2.69
CA ARG A 11 20.07 5.00 -1.70
C ARG A 11 19.93 5.53 -0.28
N THR A 12 20.04 6.84 -0.11
CA THR A 12 19.90 7.50 1.20
C THR A 12 18.46 7.41 1.69
N VAL A 13 17.49 7.70 0.82
CA VAL A 13 16.05 7.64 1.14
C VAL A 13 15.63 6.21 1.49
N LEU A 14 16.06 5.22 0.71
CA LEU A 14 15.75 3.81 1.00
C LEU A 14 16.28 3.37 2.36
N LYS A 15 17.52 3.77 2.70
CA LYS A 15 18.11 3.44 4.00
C LYS A 15 17.37 4.14 5.15
N LYS A 16 17.03 5.42 4.99
CA LYS A 16 16.33 6.20 6.00
C LYS A 16 14.94 5.63 6.28
N ASN A 17 14.22 5.21 5.24
CA ASN A 17 12.84 4.76 5.33
C ASN A 17 12.67 3.24 5.46
N ILE A 18 13.73 2.50 5.81
CA ILE A 18 13.67 1.04 5.94
C ILE A 18 12.60 0.59 6.93
N LEU A 19 12.44 1.31 8.04
CA LEU A 19 11.41 1.02 9.05
C LEU A 19 10.00 1.21 8.50
N THR A 20 9.80 2.24 7.67
CA THR A 20 8.50 2.49 7.02
C THR A 20 8.17 1.41 5.99
N PHE A 21 9.15 0.90 5.24
CA PHE A 21 8.93 -0.23 4.34
C PHE A 21 8.59 -1.52 5.08
N ILE A 22 9.23 -1.76 6.23
CA ILE A 22 8.87 -2.87 7.11
C ILE A 22 7.43 -2.69 7.63
N ALA A 23 7.04 -1.47 8.02
CA ALA A 23 5.67 -1.17 8.44
C ALA A 23 4.65 -1.40 7.31
N VAL A 24 4.96 -0.99 6.07
CA VAL A 24 4.12 -1.27 4.89
C VAL A 24 3.93 -2.77 4.70
N ALA A 25 5.01 -3.56 4.77
CA ALA A 25 4.94 -5.01 4.66
C ALA A 25 4.10 -5.62 5.79
N ALA A 26 4.31 -5.18 7.04
CA ALA A 26 3.58 -5.67 8.20
C ALA A 26 2.07 -5.37 8.12
N VAL A 27 1.69 -4.15 7.72
CA VAL A 27 0.29 -3.77 7.52
C VAL A 27 -0.33 -4.58 6.38
N THR A 28 0.40 -4.80 5.28
CA THR A 28 -0.08 -5.63 4.17
C THR A 28 -0.37 -7.06 4.63
N VAL A 29 0.55 -7.67 5.38
CA VAL A 29 0.36 -9.03 5.93
C VAL A 29 -0.78 -9.04 6.94
N ALA A 30 -0.88 -8.05 7.82
CA ALA A 30 -1.98 -7.95 8.80
C ALA A 30 -3.35 -7.88 8.11
N ASN A 31 -3.47 -7.13 7.00
CA ASN A 31 -4.70 -7.08 6.20
C ASN A 31 -5.06 -8.46 5.63
N LEU A 32 -4.08 -9.22 5.14
CA LEU A 32 -4.31 -10.57 4.62
C LEU A 32 -4.72 -11.54 5.74
N VAL A 33 -4.01 -11.53 6.87
CA VAL A 33 -4.37 -12.32 8.05
C VAL A 33 -5.80 -12.03 8.49
N TYR A 34 -6.17 -10.77 8.54
CA TYR A 34 -7.51 -10.35 8.89
C TYR A 34 -8.56 -10.86 7.89
N ALA A 35 -8.33 -10.73 6.58
CA ALA A 35 -9.23 -11.22 5.54
C ALA A 35 -9.42 -12.75 5.61
N TYR A 36 -8.34 -13.49 5.85
CA TYR A 36 -8.40 -14.94 6.03
C TYR A 36 -9.06 -15.33 7.35
N GLY A 37 -8.89 -14.55 8.42
CA GLY A 37 -9.62 -14.74 9.66
C GLY A 37 -11.12 -14.59 9.48
N LEU A 38 -11.56 -13.55 8.74
CA LEU A 38 -12.97 -13.35 8.40
C LEU A 38 -13.52 -14.51 7.57
N SER A 39 -12.77 -15.00 6.59
CA SER A 39 -13.22 -16.10 5.74
C SER A 39 -13.57 -17.36 6.55
N SER A 40 -12.81 -17.63 7.62
CA SER A 40 -13.07 -18.77 8.53
C SER A 40 -14.35 -18.56 9.32
N VAL A 41 -14.67 -17.34 9.71
CA VAL A 41 -15.91 -17.02 10.47
C VAL A 41 -17.15 -17.10 9.57
N TYR A 42 -17.05 -16.67 8.31
CA TYR A 42 -18.17 -16.63 7.38
C TYR A 42 -18.28 -17.86 6.47
N GLY A 43 -17.42 -18.84 6.64
CA GLY A 43 -17.45 -20.08 5.88
C GLY A 43 -17.08 -19.93 4.40
N VAL A 44 -16.38 -18.85 4.04
CA VAL A 44 -15.88 -18.65 2.68
C VAL A 44 -14.65 -19.53 2.44
N ARG A 45 -14.64 -20.26 1.32
CA ARG A 45 -13.55 -21.16 0.99
C ARG A 45 -12.30 -20.38 0.57
N THR A 46 -11.28 -20.38 1.42
CA THR A 46 -9.99 -19.72 1.12
C THR A 46 -9.10 -20.53 0.18
N ASN A 47 -9.34 -21.84 0.03
CA ASN A 47 -8.53 -22.73 -0.79
C ASN A 47 -8.62 -22.41 -2.30
N ALA A 48 -9.63 -21.65 -2.72
CA ALA A 48 -9.81 -21.21 -4.11
C ALA A 48 -9.14 -19.85 -4.39
N LEU A 49 -8.67 -19.13 -3.36
CA LEU A 49 -8.08 -17.81 -3.53
C LEU A 49 -6.69 -17.91 -4.18
N GLY A 50 -6.55 -17.22 -5.32
CA GLY A 50 -5.28 -17.10 -6.04
C GLY A 50 -4.45 -15.87 -5.63
N PHE A 51 -3.30 -15.71 -6.26
CA PHE A 51 -2.44 -14.54 -6.07
C PHE A 51 -3.19 -13.22 -6.41
N ALA A 52 -3.93 -13.20 -7.53
CA ALA A 52 -4.70 -12.01 -7.92
C ALA A 52 -5.78 -11.65 -6.90
N ASP A 53 -6.41 -12.65 -6.28
CA ASP A 53 -7.39 -12.44 -5.23
C ASP A 53 -6.77 -11.82 -3.99
N ASN A 54 -5.60 -12.32 -3.55
CA ASN A 54 -4.85 -11.77 -2.43
C ASN A 54 -4.41 -10.32 -2.69
N LEU A 55 -3.97 -10.01 -3.91
CA LEU A 55 -3.62 -8.66 -4.29
C LEU A 55 -4.87 -7.74 -4.28
N ALA A 56 -5.98 -8.23 -4.82
CA ALA A 56 -7.24 -7.50 -4.82
C ALA A 56 -7.72 -7.20 -3.38
N LEU A 57 -7.59 -8.16 -2.44
CA LEU A 57 -7.98 -7.97 -1.04
C LEU A 57 -7.18 -6.86 -0.34
N VAL A 58 -5.88 -6.72 -0.65
CA VAL A 58 -5.05 -5.64 -0.09
C VAL A 58 -5.47 -4.27 -0.60
N PHE A 59 -5.87 -4.18 -1.88
CA PHE A 59 -6.30 -2.94 -2.51
C PHE A 59 -7.82 -2.78 -2.57
N ALA A 60 -8.57 -3.73 -2.01
CA ALA A 60 -10.01 -3.65 -1.94
C ALA A 60 -10.44 -2.42 -1.15
N GLY A 61 -11.11 -1.51 -1.83
CA GLY A 61 -11.78 -0.39 -1.20
C GLY A 61 -13.06 -0.85 -0.47
N SER A 62 -13.87 0.11 -0.04
CA SER A 62 -15.20 -0.18 0.49
C SER A 62 -16.18 -0.46 -0.67
N ALA A 63 -17.17 -1.33 -0.43
CA ALA A 63 -18.34 -1.44 -1.29
C ALA A 63 -19.03 -0.07 -1.45
N PRO A 64 -19.77 0.17 -2.54
CA PRO A 64 -20.54 1.40 -2.70
C PRO A 64 -21.44 1.63 -1.48
N PHE A 65 -21.30 2.78 -0.85
CA PHE A 65 -22.08 3.13 0.34
C PHE A 65 -23.46 3.63 -0.10
N GLU A 66 -24.50 2.87 0.23
CA GLU A 66 -25.88 3.32 0.10
C GLU A 66 -26.29 3.97 1.43
N PRO A 67 -26.55 5.29 1.45
CA PRO A 67 -26.96 5.98 2.67
C PRO A 67 -28.37 5.49 3.08
N ARG A 68 -28.43 4.78 4.20
CA ARG A 68 -29.69 4.37 4.86
C ARG A 68 -29.71 4.96 6.27
N PRO A 69 -30.90 5.32 6.80
CA PRO A 69 -31.00 5.80 8.19
C PRO A 69 -30.42 4.77 9.17
N GLY A 70 -29.47 5.21 10.00
CA GLY A 70 -28.79 4.35 10.99
C GLY A 70 -27.52 3.65 10.51
N LEU A 71 -27.15 3.71 9.23
CA LEU A 71 -25.89 3.15 8.74
C LEU A 71 -24.81 4.23 8.74
N MET A 72 -23.67 3.93 9.38
CA MET A 72 -22.46 4.75 9.32
C MET A 72 -21.52 4.24 8.23
N PHE A 73 -20.90 5.17 7.49
CA PHE A 73 -19.82 4.82 6.59
C PHE A 73 -18.58 4.42 7.39
N VAL A 74 -18.08 3.22 7.15
CA VAL A 74 -16.82 2.74 7.73
C VAL A 74 -15.76 2.72 6.63
N PRO A 75 -14.71 3.56 6.76
CA PRO A 75 -13.64 3.55 5.79
C PRO A 75 -12.86 2.23 5.83
N PRO A 76 -12.31 1.76 4.70
CA PRO A 76 -11.48 0.56 4.64
C PRO A 76 -10.11 0.84 5.26
N LEU A 77 -10.00 0.69 6.58
CA LEU A 77 -8.83 1.07 7.37
C LEU A 77 -7.53 0.43 6.86
N GLY A 78 -7.60 -0.84 6.47
CA GLY A 78 -6.42 -1.56 5.98
C GLY A 78 -5.83 -0.93 4.72
N TRP A 79 -6.65 -0.66 3.72
CA TRP A 79 -6.26 0.02 2.49
C TRP A 79 -5.77 1.45 2.77
N LEU A 80 -6.47 2.17 3.64
CA LEU A 80 -6.14 3.54 4.01
C LEU A 80 -4.77 3.62 4.70
N PHE A 81 -4.46 2.69 5.62
CA PHE A 81 -3.16 2.64 6.28
C PHE A 81 -2.01 2.37 5.29
N VAL A 82 -2.18 1.46 4.33
CA VAL A 82 -1.17 1.20 3.30
C VAL A 82 -0.90 2.48 2.50
N ILE A 83 -1.95 3.17 2.05
CA ILE A 83 -1.80 4.42 1.28
C ILE A 83 -1.17 5.52 2.11
N LEU A 84 -1.59 5.71 3.37
CA LEU A 84 -1.02 6.72 4.25
C LEU A 84 0.47 6.48 4.50
N LEU A 85 0.90 5.23 4.70
CA LEU A 85 2.31 4.89 4.87
C LEU A 85 3.13 5.18 3.60
N ILE A 86 2.59 4.84 2.42
CA ILE A 86 3.22 5.16 1.13
C ILE A 86 3.33 6.68 0.97
N LEU A 87 2.25 7.41 1.26
CA LEU A 87 2.21 8.86 1.17
C LEU A 87 3.20 9.50 2.15
N TYR A 88 3.26 9.02 3.39
CA TYR A 88 4.23 9.47 4.39
C TYR A 88 5.66 9.31 3.88
N THR A 89 6.01 8.13 3.35
CA THR A 89 7.34 7.85 2.81
C THR A 89 7.71 8.77 1.66
N THR A 90 6.73 9.14 0.82
CA THR A 90 6.97 9.98 -0.36
C THR A 90 7.04 11.47 -0.02
N LEU A 91 6.31 11.94 1.02
CA LEU A 91 6.26 13.35 1.40
C LEU A 91 7.41 13.77 2.32
N ASP A 92 7.92 12.87 3.15
CA ASP A 92 8.98 13.19 4.13
C ASP A 92 10.25 13.73 3.45
N TYR A 93 10.67 13.12 2.36
CA TYR A 93 11.90 13.50 1.69
C TYR A 93 11.87 14.88 0.99
N PRO A 94 10.84 15.27 0.22
CA PRO A 94 10.78 16.62 -0.37
C PRO A 94 10.78 17.73 0.68
N THR A 95 10.06 17.53 1.79
CA THR A 95 9.96 18.54 2.87
C THR A 95 11.30 18.73 3.56
N GLU A 96 12.01 17.66 3.90
CA GLU A 96 13.34 17.73 4.52
C GLU A 96 14.37 18.38 3.58
N SER A 97 14.31 18.07 2.29
CA SER A 97 15.21 18.66 1.30
C SER A 97 15.04 20.17 1.12
N LEU A 98 13.84 20.70 1.43
CA LEU A 98 13.57 22.14 1.37
C LEU A 98 14.17 22.90 2.57
N HIS A 99 14.32 22.25 3.73
CA HIS A 99 14.84 22.87 4.95
C HIS A 99 16.36 22.76 5.14
N GLY A 100 17.06 21.96 4.31
CA GLY A 100 18.47 21.65 4.47
C GLY A 100 19.32 21.95 3.26
N PHE A 101 20.19 21.00 2.95
CA PHE A 101 21.16 21.06 1.87
C PHE A 101 20.53 21.27 0.48
N GLY A 102 19.26 20.92 0.31
CA GLY A 102 18.51 21.09 -0.93
C GLY A 102 18.33 22.54 -1.35
N LEU A 103 18.19 23.46 -0.39
CA LEU A 103 18.09 24.90 -0.67
C LEU A 103 19.43 25.43 -1.23
N GLN A 104 20.56 24.97 -0.67
CA GLN A 104 21.89 25.32 -1.19
C GLN A 104 22.14 24.70 -2.57
N ALA A 105 21.65 23.46 -2.79
CA ALA A 105 21.72 22.81 -4.09
C ALA A 105 20.87 23.56 -5.15
N LEU A 106 19.71 24.07 -4.75
CA LEU A 106 18.82 24.84 -5.64
C LEU A 106 19.46 26.16 -6.08
N VAL A 107 20.18 26.83 -5.19
CA VAL A 107 20.91 28.07 -5.51
C VAL A 107 22.13 27.78 -6.40
N ARG A 108 22.78 26.64 -6.24
CA ARG A 108 23.94 26.21 -7.05
C ARG A 108 23.56 25.56 -8.37
N CYS A 109 22.34 25.00 -8.49
CA CYS A 109 21.85 24.41 -9.72
C CYS A 109 21.53 25.51 -10.73
N ARG A 110 22.22 25.50 -11.86
CA ARG A 110 22.05 26.44 -12.99
C ARG A 110 20.67 26.33 -13.65
N SER A 111 19.88 25.28 -13.37
CA SER A 111 18.55 25.02 -13.91
C SER A 111 17.60 24.51 -12.83
N ARG A 112 16.60 25.33 -12.50
CA ARG A 112 15.52 24.98 -11.57
C ARG A 112 14.73 23.75 -12.04
N THR A 113 14.51 23.64 -13.34
CA THR A 113 13.76 22.54 -13.97
C THR A 113 14.43 21.19 -13.72
N LEU A 114 15.76 21.09 -13.84
CA LEU A 114 16.50 19.86 -13.58
C LEU A 114 16.36 19.41 -12.11
N TRP A 115 16.31 20.34 -11.19
CA TRP A 115 16.09 20.04 -9.78
C TRP A 115 14.70 19.44 -9.53
N TRP A 116 13.64 20.06 -10.07
CA TRP A 116 12.28 19.56 -9.96
C TRP A 116 12.10 18.17 -10.59
N VAL A 117 12.65 17.96 -11.78
CA VAL A 117 12.62 16.67 -12.47
C VAL A 117 13.32 15.59 -11.63
N SER A 118 14.46 15.89 -11.01
CA SER A 118 15.16 14.93 -10.16
C SER A 118 14.31 14.53 -8.95
N ARG A 119 13.57 15.47 -8.35
CA ARG A 119 12.66 15.19 -7.21
C ARG A 119 11.46 14.37 -7.63
N PHE A 120 10.88 14.69 -8.78
CA PHE A 120 9.76 13.89 -9.32
C PHE A 120 10.18 12.44 -9.60
N ILE A 121 11.33 12.22 -10.24
CA ILE A 121 11.85 10.88 -10.49
C ILE A 121 12.08 10.13 -9.18
N LEU A 122 12.60 10.80 -8.16
CA LEU A 122 12.86 10.19 -6.86
C LEU A 122 11.57 9.79 -6.14
N VAL A 123 10.56 10.67 -6.12
CA VAL A 123 9.25 10.35 -5.55
C VAL A 123 8.61 9.17 -6.28
N ALA A 124 8.64 9.17 -7.62
CA ALA A 124 8.13 8.07 -8.41
C ALA A 124 8.86 6.75 -8.12
N ALA A 125 10.19 6.78 -7.97
CA ALA A 125 10.99 5.60 -7.64
C ALA A 125 10.69 5.07 -6.23
N VAL A 126 10.53 5.94 -5.24
CA VAL A 126 10.17 5.54 -3.86
C VAL A 126 8.77 4.94 -3.81
N THR A 127 7.80 5.54 -4.52
CA THR A 127 6.44 5.00 -4.63
C THR A 127 6.44 3.62 -5.30
N ALA A 128 7.16 3.48 -6.41
CA ALA A 128 7.29 2.21 -7.10
C ALA A 128 7.94 1.14 -6.21
N PHE A 129 8.95 1.50 -5.43
CA PHE A 129 9.58 0.60 -4.47
C PHE A 129 8.61 0.19 -3.34
N SER A 130 7.81 1.12 -2.83
CA SER A 130 6.79 0.83 -1.81
C SER A 130 5.73 -0.16 -2.35
N LEU A 131 5.26 0.06 -3.57
CA LEU A 131 4.32 -0.88 -4.23
C LEU A 131 4.97 -2.25 -4.46
N LEU A 132 6.24 -2.29 -4.82
CA LEU A 132 6.99 -3.54 -4.97
C LEU A 132 7.07 -4.29 -3.63
N VAL A 133 7.27 -3.60 -2.51
CA VAL A 133 7.23 -4.21 -1.16
C VAL A 133 5.87 -4.82 -0.88
N VAL A 134 4.76 -4.14 -1.22
CA VAL A 134 3.40 -4.68 -1.09
C VAL A 134 3.25 -5.96 -1.91
N VAL A 135 3.62 -5.92 -3.20
CA VAL A 135 3.53 -7.09 -4.10
C VAL A 135 4.37 -8.25 -3.58
N CYS A 136 5.62 -8.00 -3.16
CA CYS A 136 6.47 -9.04 -2.57
C CYS A 136 5.84 -9.66 -1.31
N SER A 137 5.22 -8.85 -0.44
CA SER A 137 4.54 -9.34 0.76
C SER A 137 3.36 -10.25 0.40
N VAL A 138 2.57 -9.88 -0.63
CA VAL A 138 1.47 -10.71 -1.15
C VAL A 138 1.99 -12.01 -1.77
N VAL A 139 3.10 -11.96 -2.54
CA VAL A 139 3.73 -13.16 -3.10
C VAL A 139 4.16 -14.12 -1.99
N ILE A 140 4.88 -13.61 -0.99
CA ILE A 140 5.34 -14.43 0.14
C ILE A 140 4.15 -15.05 0.86
N TRP A 141 3.09 -14.29 1.13
CA TRP A 141 1.86 -14.79 1.73
C TRP A 141 1.21 -15.88 0.89
N SER A 142 1.07 -15.66 -0.42
CA SER A 142 0.47 -16.63 -1.34
C SER A 142 1.25 -17.93 -1.40
N LEU A 143 2.57 -17.87 -1.32
CA LEU A 143 3.42 -19.06 -1.22
C LEU A 143 3.22 -19.81 0.12
N MET A 144 3.08 -19.10 1.23
CA MET A 144 2.85 -19.70 2.56
C MET A 144 1.50 -20.41 2.64
N VAL A 145 0.47 -19.86 2.01
CA VAL A 145 -0.89 -20.43 2.00
C VAL A 145 -1.10 -21.43 0.87
N SER A 146 -0.05 -21.71 0.05
CA SER A 146 -0.12 -22.59 -1.13
C SER A 146 -1.19 -22.13 -2.13
N ALA A 147 -1.42 -20.83 -2.24
CA ALA A 147 -2.38 -20.26 -3.17
C ALA A 147 -1.94 -20.48 -4.63
N SER A 148 -2.90 -20.70 -5.53
CA SER A 148 -2.62 -20.79 -6.95
C SER A 148 -2.13 -19.45 -7.52
N PHE A 149 -1.11 -19.46 -8.38
CA PHE A 149 -0.67 -18.26 -9.11
C PHE A 149 -1.58 -18.01 -10.32
N SER A 150 -2.89 -17.82 -10.06
CA SER A 150 -3.87 -17.44 -11.06
C SER A 150 -3.98 -15.93 -11.14
N ALA A 151 -4.05 -15.39 -12.37
CA ALA A 151 -4.37 -14.00 -12.63
C ALA A 151 -5.89 -13.73 -12.65
N VAL A 152 -6.70 -14.76 -12.44
CA VAL A 152 -8.16 -14.68 -12.44
C VAL A 152 -8.64 -14.33 -11.04
N ILE A 153 -9.48 -13.31 -10.93
CA ILE A 153 -10.15 -12.92 -9.68
C ILE A 153 -11.41 -13.77 -9.53
N HIS A 154 -11.53 -14.46 -8.40
CA HIS A 154 -12.67 -15.33 -8.11
C HIS A 154 -13.78 -14.54 -7.40
N GLY A 155 -15.04 -14.96 -7.60
CA GLY A 155 -16.19 -14.31 -6.95
C GLY A 155 -16.15 -14.36 -5.41
N GLU A 156 -15.44 -15.32 -4.85
CA GLU A 156 -15.26 -15.48 -3.41
C GLU A 156 -14.40 -14.36 -2.80
N SER A 157 -13.39 -13.86 -3.52
CA SER A 157 -12.58 -12.70 -3.09
C SER A 157 -13.40 -11.41 -3.08
N LEU A 158 -14.30 -11.24 -4.04
CA LEU A 158 -15.22 -10.11 -4.08
C LEU A 158 -16.25 -10.16 -2.92
N GLN A 159 -16.69 -11.36 -2.54
CA GLN A 159 -17.52 -11.52 -1.35
C GLN A 159 -16.75 -11.12 -0.09
N LEU A 160 -15.50 -11.56 0.10
CA LEU A 160 -14.66 -11.16 1.22
C LEU A 160 -14.41 -9.65 1.23
N ALA A 161 -14.12 -9.04 0.09
CA ALA A 161 -13.95 -7.60 -0.02
C ALA A 161 -15.24 -6.83 0.34
N ASN A 162 -16.39 -7.36 -0.06
CA ASN A 162 -17.67 -6.80 0.31
C ASN A 162 -18.07 -7.08 1.76
N LEU A 163 -17.47 -8.08 2.42
CA LEU A 163 -17.68 -8.43 3.81
C LEU A 163 -16.83 -7.54 4.73
N ALA A 164 -15.83 -6.84 4.33
CA ALA A 164 -14.94 -6.04 5.16
C ALA A 164 -15.57 -4.82 5.93
N PRO A 165 -16.70 -4.21 5.57
CA PRO A 165 -17.29 -3.11 6.36
C PRO A 165 -18.23 -3.53 7.51
N TRP A 166 -18.16 -4.70 8.05
CA TRP A 166 -19.19 -5.43 8.77
C TRP A 166 -19.22 -5.39 10.27
N PHE A 167 -18.28 -4.69 10.94
CA PHE A 167 -18.36 -4.46 12.38
C PHE A 167 -19.68 -3.85 12.86
N LEU A 168 -20.52 -3.39 11.92
CA LEU A 168 -21.80 -2.74 12.23
C LEU A 168 -23.05 -3.60 11.93
N LYS A 169 -22.90 -4.74 11.23
CA LYS A 169 -24.04 -5.65 11.03
C LYS A 169 -24.17 -6.72 12.15
N ALA A 170 -23.15 -6.89 12.98
CA ALA A 170 -23.20 -7.83 14.09
C ALA A 170 -24.11 -7.39 15.25
N GLY A 171 -24.74 -6.23 15.16
CA GLY A 171 -25.71 -5.72 16.14
C GLY A 171 -27.18 -5.93 15.79
N GLU A 172 -27.51 -6.57 14.67
CA GLU A 172 -28.89 -6.83 14.22
C GLU A 172 -29.22 -8.35 14.22
N ALA A 173 -28.71 -9.10 15.20
CA ALA A 173 -29.14 -10.48 15.45
C ALA A 173 -29.89 -10.56 16.76
#